data_22429338e279640d4448ab0fc82d95f2
#
_entry.id   22429338e279640d4448ab0fc82d95f2
#
_cell.length_a   1.000
_cell.length_b   1.000
_cell.length_c   1.000
_cell.angle_alpha   90.00
_cell.angle_beta   90.00
_cell.angle_gamma   90.00
#
_symmetry.space_group_name_H-M   'P 1'
#
loop_
_entity.id
_entity.type
_entity.pdbx_description
1 polymer ?
#
loop_
_entity_poly.entity_id
_entity_poly.type
_entity_poly.pdbx_seq_one_letter_code
_entity_poly.pdbx_strand_id
1 'polypeptide(L)'
;MNSTLPTTVRKPIEPPPGSGGGALHAALTQLERWKIGAHQLSRVSVDPDGTLQLEAEGADSVEWFCYAQGKLGRADPRHDRKIPLLMSRLGHALPSGMRFISYRPGRRVVLASTGLAEQSIIKGFRKGRGSEAIKHHQIAMKACEKGVLRVPELLDHDSGQDFVAMKRQAGSAPAIAAENTSTWASIGTGLRNFQDSCDLTELKVFSSGDELAVLDELAHRFRLCSLGLPPAWQSGRESLETLAARLPQTRITATHRDLHDSQFLVSGHRLHVLDFDLLCQADTALDAGNLLAHLVLRDLQRCPKSSFYSSQACGEGFLSGLDRHRDEGFEPRLSFYQATTFHRLALLY
;
A
#
# COMPACT_ATOMS: atom_id res chain seq x y z
N MET A 1 0.59 -28.00 -8.48
CA MET A 1 0.54 -27.81 -7.02
C MET A 1 -0.04 -26.44 -6.79
N ASN A 2 -1.30 -26.39 -6.35
CA ASN A 2 -2.06 -25.17 -6.12
C ASN A 2 -1.54 -24.49 -4.84
N SER A 3 -0.79 -23.41 -4.97
CA SER A 3 -0.49 -22.54 -3.83
C SER A 3 -1.68 -21.59 -3.66
N THR A 4 -2.62 -21.96 -2.83
CA THR A 4 -3.63 -21.06 -2.29
C THR A 4 -2.91 -19.98 -1.46
N LEU A 5 -3.04 -18.73 -1.86
CA LEU A 5 -2.70 -17.58 -1.01
C LEU A 5 -3.47 -17.73 0.31
N PRO A 6 -2.87 -17.47 1.47
CA PRO A 6 -3.59 -17.55 2.73
C PRO A 6 -4.73 -16.53 2.70
N THR A 7 -5.95 -17.03 2.73
CA THR A 7 -7.17 -16.24 2.88
C THR A 7 -7.13 -15.66 4.28
N THR A 8 -6.73 -14.42 4.41
CA THR A 8 -6.90 -13.67 5.66
C THR A 8 -8.40 -13.51 5.86
N VAL A 9 -8.98 -14.27 6.77
CA VAL A 9 -10.37 -14.11 7.19
C VAL A 9 -10.47 -12.75 7.88
N ARG A 10 -10.82 -11.74 7.10
CA ARG A 10 -11.20 -10.43 7.66
C ARG A 10 -12.61 -10.57 8.22
N LYS A 11 -12.79 -10.25 9.52
CA LYS A 11 -14.13 -10.11 10.11
C LYS A 11 -14.92 -9.07 9.33
N PRO A 12 -16.25 -9.22 9.19
CA PRO A 12 -17.10 -8.18 8.63
C PRO A 12 -16.85 -6.85 9.36
N ILE A 13 -16.73 -5.76 8.61
CA ILE A 13 -16.65 -4.42 9.18
C ILE A 13 -18.05 -4.06 9.64
N GLU A 14 -18.36 -4.31 10.92
CA GLU A 14 -19.56 -3.77 11.55
C GLU A 14 -19.31 -2.31 11.89
N PRO A 15 -20.20 -1.38 11.50
CA PRO A 15 -20.09 0.00 11.92
C PRO A 15 -20.25 0.08 13.44
N PRO A 16 -19.46 0.90 14.14
CA PRO A 16 -19.56 1.05 15.58
C PRO A 16 -20.98 1.54 15.96
N PRO A 17 -21.60 1.00 17.01
CA PRO A 17 -22.94 1.40 17.44
C PRO A 17 -22.93 2.89 17.83
N GLY A 18 -23.82 3.68 17.21
CA GLY A 18 -24.04 5.09 17.54
C GLY A 18 -23.27 6.11 16.69
N SER A 19 -22.40 5.72 15.78
CA SER A 19 -21.81 6.63 14.79
C SER A 19 -22.77 6.73 13.60
N GLY A 20 -23.21 7.94 13.26
CA GLY A 20 -24.04 8.21 12.09
C GLY A 20 -23.25 7.98 10.79
N GLY A 21 -22.91 6.74 10.49
CA GLY A 21 -22.22 6.31 9.29
C GLY A 21 -23.09 6.40 8.03
N GLY A 22 -23.70 7.57 7.79
CA GLY A 22 -24.78 7.75 6.83
C GLY A 22 -24.45 7.22 5.44
N ALA A 23 -23.31 7.60 4.86
CA ALA A 23 -22.96 7.21 3.50
C ALA A 23 -22.55 5.74 3.39
N LEU A 24 -21.74 5.24 4.32
CA LEU A 24 -21.33 3.83 4.32
C LEU A 24 -22.52 2.91 4.61
N HIS A 25 -23.34 3.23 5.62
CA HIS A 25 -24.54 2.47 5.94
C HIS A 25 -25.53 2.44 4.76
N ALA A 26 -25.77 3.58 4.11
CA ALA A 26 -26.60 3.65 2.93
C ALA A 26 -26.02 2.86 1.75
N ALA A 27 -24.71 2.87 1.56
CA ALA A 27 -24.03 2.08 0.53
C ALA A 27 -24.17 0.57 0.81
N LEU A 28 -23.96 0.13 2.05
CA LEU A 28 -24.11 -1.27 2.46
C LEU A 28 -25.55 -1.74 2.31
N THR A 29 -26.52 -0.94 2.74
CA THR A 29 -27.96 -1.25 2.57
C THR A 29 -28.35 -1.40 1.10
N GLN A 30 -27.78 -0.58 0.21
CA GLN A 30 -28.01 -0.73 -1.22
C GLN A 30 -27.31 -1.99 -1.77
N LEU A 31 -26.09 -2.29 -1.31
CA LEU A 31 -25.35 -3.50 -1.68
C LEU A 31 -26.13 -4.78 -1.33
N GLU A 32 -26.71 -4.84 -0.13
CA GLU A 32 -27.58 -5.94 0.32
C GLU A 32 -28.81 -6.12 -0.58
N ARG A 33 -29.43 -5.00 -0.98
CA ARG A 33 -30.60 -5.01 -1.89
C ARG A 33 -30.27 -5.57 -3.27
N TRP A 34 -29.04 -5.44 -3.73
CA TRP A 34 -28.61 -5.97 -5.02
C TRP A 34 -28.45 -7.49 -5.01
N LYS A 35 -28.71 -8.16 -3.86
CA LYS A 35 -28.56 -9.61 -3.70
C LYS A 35 -27.23 -10.12 -4.29
N ILE A 36 -26.18 -9.33 -4.03
CA ILE A 36 -24.82 -9.73 -4.35
C ILE A 36 -24.50 -10.86 -3.39
N GLY A 37 -25.01 -12.04 -3.68
CA GLY A 37 -24.87 -13.34 -3.03
C GLY A 37 -23.90 -13.40 -1.82
N ALA A 38 -23.25 -14.47 -1.54
CA ALA A 38 -22.30 -14.60 -0.41
C ALA A 38 -20.98 -13.80 -0.60
N HIS A 39 -21.04 -12.59 -1.22
CA HIS A 39 -19.87 -11.72 -1.35
C HIS A 39 -19.56 -11.05 0.00
N GLN A 40 -18.31 -11.16 0.41
CA GLN A 40 -17.81 -10.45 1.59
C GLN A 40 -17.17 -9.14 1.14
N LEU A 41 -17.51 -8.05 1.82
CA LEU A 41 -16.83 -6.77 1.61
C LEU A 41 -15.35 -6.91 2.02
N SER A 42 -14.46 -6.83 1.04
CA SER A 42 -13.02 -6.99 1.27
C SER A 42 -12.30 -5.66 1.47
N ARG A 43 -12.87 -4.59 0.92
CA ARG A 43 -12.25 -3.27 0.98
C ARG A 43 -13.25 -2.13 0.87
N VAL A 44 -13.00 -1.08 1.66
CA VAL A 44 -13.64 0.23 1.52
C VAL A 44 -12.55 1.28 1.39
N SER A 45 -12.72 2.23 0.48
CA SER A 45 -11.85 3.40 0.39
C SER A 45 -12.66 4.64 0.01
N VAL A 46 -12.12 5.80 0.35
CA VAL A 46 -12.77 7.08 0.10
C VAL A 46 -11.93 7.89 -0.88
N ASP A 47 -12.56 8.37 -1.94
CA ASP A 47 -11.93 9.28 -2.90
C ASP A 47 -11.93 10.73 -2.39
N PRO A 48 -11.07 11.61 -2.94
CA PRO A 48 -11.01 13.02 -2.55
C PRO A 48 -12.33 13.78 -2.71
N ASP A 49 -13.21 13.32 -3.57
CA ASP A 49 -14.55 13.91 -3.82
C ASP A 49 -15.64 13.33 -2.91
N GLY A 50 -15.28 12.48 -1.94
CA GLY A 50 -16.24 11.82 -1.05
C GLY A 50 -16.93 10.59 -1.65
N THR A 51 -16.52 10.12 -2.83
CA THR A 51 -17.03 8.86 -3.39
C THR A 51 -16.47 7.69 -2.58
N LEU A 52 -17.36 6.81 -2.07
CA LEU A 52 -16.97 5.53 -1.48
C LEU A 52 -16.71 4.52 -2.59
N GLN A 53 -15.57 3.87 -2.55
CA GLN A 53 -15.26 2.73 -3.38
C GLN A 53 -15.31 1.46 -2.53
N LEU A 54 -16.02 0.46 -3.00
CA LEU A 54 -16.27 -0.80 -2.33
C LEU A 54 -15.76 -1.93 -3.21
N GLU A 55 -15.05 -2.87 -2.61
CA GLU A 55 -14.63 -4.11 -3.22
C GLU A 55 -15.26 -5.27 -2.49
N ALA A 56 -15.93 -6.14 -3.20
CA ALA A 56 -16.62 -7.29 -2.65
C ALA A 56 -16.11 -8.58 -3.29
N GLU A 57 -15.66 -9.51 -2.47
CA GLU A 57 -15.15 -10.81 -2.89
C GLU A 57 -16.23 -11.88 -2.78
N GLY A 58 -16.49 -12.60 -3.86
CA GLY A 58 -17.28 -13.84 -3.90
C GLY A 58 -16.38 -15.06 -4.06
N ALA A 59 -16.99 -16.25 -4.15
CA ALA A 59 -16.25 -17.52 -4.28
C ALA A 59 -15.32 -17.53 -5.51
N ASP A 60 -15.77 -16.98 -6.64
CA ASP A 60 -15.05 -17.02 -7.92
C ASP A 60 -14.85 -15.65 -8.57
N SER A 61 -15.25 -14.57 -7.91
CA SER A 61 -15.24 -13.23 -8.52
C SER A 61 -15.01 -12.13 -7.50
N VAL A 62 -14.39 -11.05 -7.97
CA VAL A 62 -14.30 -9.78 -7.24
C VAL A 62 -15.11 -8.75 -7.99
N GLU A 63 -15.94 -8.02 -7.29
CA GLU A 63 -16.77 -6.96 -7.84
C GLU A 63 -16.46 -5.62 -7.17
N TRP A 64 -16.55 -4.56 -7.96
CA TRP A 64 -16.24 -3.21 -7.52
C TRP A 64 -17.47 -2.31 -7.67
N PHE A 65 -17.67 -1.44 -6.69
CA PHE A 65 -18.80 -0.52 -6.64
C PHE A 65 -18.32 0.88 -6.24
N CYS A 66 -19.03 1.88 -6.72
CA CYS A 66 -18.87 3.26 -6.29
C CYS A 66 -20.19 3.75 -5.69
N TYR A 67 -20.15 4.37 -4.53
CA TYR A 67 -21.27 5.05 -3.93
C TYR A 67 -21.02 6.55 -3.91
N ALA A 68 -21.83 7.29 -4.63
CA ALA A 68 -21.76 8.74 -4.74
C ALA A 68 -23.15 9.34 -4.80
N GLN A 69 -23.36 10.50 -4.21
CA GLN A 69 -24.63 11.24 -4.25
C GLN A 69 -25.86 10.38 -3.93
N GLY A 70 -25.73 9.51 -2.92
CA GLY A 70 -26.83 8.65 -2.47
C GLY A 70 -27.10 7.42 -3.33
N LYS A 71 -26.31 7.16 -4.37
CA LYS A 71 -26.51 6.05 -5.30
C LYS A 71 -25.31 5.12 -5.35
N LEU A 72 -25.58 3.82 -5.28
CA LEU A 72 -24.60 2.76 -5.53
C LEU A 72 -24.61 2.40 -7.01
N GLY A 73 -23.44 2.41 -7.64
CA GLY A 73 -23.22 1.97 -9.02
C GLY A 73 -22.14 0.89 -9.07
N ARG A 74 -22.27 -0.09 -9.97
CA ARG A 74 -21.22 -1.05 -10.25
C ARG A 74 -20.08 -0.37 -11.01
N ALA A 75 -18.86 -0.56 -10.58
CA ALA A 75 -17.66 -0.10 -11.26
C ALA A 75 -17.06 -1.25 -12.07
N ASP A 76 -17.31 -1.26 -13.37
CA ASP A 76 -16.72 -2.27 -14.26
C ASP A 76 -15.39 -1.74 -14.82
N PRO A 77 -14.25 -2.37 -14.47
CA PRO A 77 -12.94 -1.93 -14.96
C PRO A 77 -12.85 -1.92 -16.49
N ARG A 78 -13.61 -2.77 -17.19
CA ARG A 78 -13.61 -2.83 -18.66
C ARG A 78 -14.16 -1.57 -19.33
N HIS A 79 -14.86 -0.73 -18.59
CA HIS A 79 -15.48 0.51 -19.07
C HIS A 79 -14.87 1.77 -18.46
N ASP A 80 -13.77 1.65 -17.72
CA ASP A 80 -13.13 2.80 -17.06
C ASP A 80 -12.29 3.62 -18.04
N ARG A 81 -12.90 4.70 -18.56
CA ARG A 81 -12.28 5.62 -19.51
C ARG A 81 -11.15 6.46 -18.90
N LYS A 82 -11.01 6.49 -17.57
CA LYS A 82 -9.94 7.26 -16.89
C LYS A 82 -8.61 6.52 -16.90
N ILE A 83 -8.60 5.22 -17.23
CA ILE A 83 -7.41 4.38 -17.32
C ILE A 83 -7.17 3.98 -18.79
N PRO A 84 -6.26 4.65 -19.51
CA PRO A 84 -6.07 4.47 -20.95
C PRO A 84 -5.78 3.02 -21.36
N LEU A 85 -4.99 2.28 -20.58
CA LEU A 85 -4.67 0.88 -20.83
C LEU A 85 -5.91 0.02 -21.09
N LEU A 86 -6.97 0.21 -20.27
CA LEU A 86 -8.18 -0.60 -20.35
C LEU A 86 -8.93 -0.37 -21.68
N MET A 87 -8.91 0.85 -22.18
CA MET A 87 -9.59 1.22 -23.42
C MET A 87 -8.78 0.89 -24.67
N SER A 88 -7.46 1.14 -24.64
CA SER A 88 -6.62 1.07 -25.83
C SER A 88 -6.09 -0.32 -26.14
N ARG A 89 -5.68 -1.08 -25.12
CA ARG A 89 -5.06 -2.41 -25.30
C ARG A 89 -5.96 -3.58 -24.97
N LEU A 90 -6.88 -3.42 -24.03
CA LEU A 90 -7.72 -4.53 -23.58
C LEU A 90 -9.12 -4.47 -24.20
N GLY A 91 -9.55 -3.30 -24.68
CA GLY A 91 -10.90 -3.13 -25.20
C GLY A 91 -11.96 -3.49 -24.13
N HIS A 92 -13.06 -4.10 -24.58
CA HIS A 92 -14.16 -4.49 -23.69
C HIS A 92 -14.03 -5.92 -23.12
N ALA A 93 -12.96 -6.67 -23.46
CA ALA A 93 -12.73 -8.02 -22.97
C ALA A 93 -11.28 -8.20 -22.55
N LEU A 94 -11.05 -8.88 -21.42
CA LEU A 94 -9.71 -9.29 -21.05
C LEU A 94 -9.20 -10.35 -22.04
N PRO A 95 -7.96 -10.22 -22.54
CA PRO A 95 -7.33 -11.29 -23.32
C PRO A 95 -7.31 -12.60 -22.54
N SER A 96 -7.38 -13.73 -23.25
CA SER A 96 -7.22 -15.05 -22.65
C SER A 96 -5.91 -15.12 -21.87
N GLY A 97 -5.97 -15.68 -20.67
CA GLY A 97 -4.80 -15.76 -19.78
C GLY A 97 -4.48 -14.48 -19.00
N MET A 98 -5.35 -13.48 -19.00
CA MET A 98 -5.24 -12.32 -18.09
C MET A 98 -6.33 -12.35 -17.03
N ARG A 99 -5.99 -11.86 -15.81
CA ARG A 99 -6.94 -11.68 -14.73
C ARG A 99 -6.70 -10.37 -13.97
N PHE A 100 -7.75 -9.80 -13.44
CA PHE A 100 -7.64 -8.69 -12.49
C PHE A 100 -7.03 -9.18 -11.18
N ILE A 101 -6.04 -8.42 -10.65
CA ILE A 101 -5.51 -8.60 -9.30
C ILE A 101 -6.11 -7.54 -8.38
N SER A 102 -6.15 -6.29 -8.84
CA SER A 102 -6.65 -5.16 -8.07
C SER A 102 -7.17 -4.10 -9.01
N TYR A 103 -8.22 -3.42 -8.59
CA TYR A 103 -8.75 -2.30 -9.32
C TYR A 103 -9.18 -1.20 -8.35
N ARG A 104 -8.79 0.01 -8.66
CA ARG A 104 -9.26 1.23 -7.98
C ARG A 104 -9.93 2.10 -9.04
N PRO A 105 -11.27 2.19 -9.06
CA PRO A 105 -12.01 2.89 -10.08
C PRO A 105 -11.47 4.30 -10.35
N GLY A 106 -11.22 4.61 -11.61
CA GLY A 106 -10.70 5.90 -12.05
C GLY A 106 -9.26 6.22 -11.63
N ARG A 107 -8.53 5.28 -11.02
CA ARG A 107 -7.18 5.52 -10.51
C ARG A 107 -6.14 4.54 -11.04
N ARG A 108 -6.34 3.24 -10.82
CA ARG A 108 -5.34 2.21 -11.13
C ARG A 108 -5.99 0.84 -11.33
N VAL A 109 -5.44 0.08 -12.24
CA VAL A 109 -5.71 -1.35 -12.40
C VAL A 109 -4.42 -2.14 -12.33
N VAL A 110 -4.47 -3.33 -11.74
CA VAL A 110 -3.38 -4.30 -11.76
C VAL A 110 -3.89 -5.60 -12.32
N LEU A 111 -3.20 -6.12 -13.32
CA LEU A 111 -3.51 -7.35 -14.02
C LEU A 111 -2.36 -8.33 -13.88
N ALA A 112 -2.66 -9.63 -13.86
CA ALA A 112 -1.66 -10.67 -14.06
C ALA A 112 -1.89 -11.37 -15.38
N SER A 113 -0.82 -11.62 -16.12
CA SER A 113 -0.81 -12.56 -17.23
C SER A 113 -0.49 -13.96 -16.71
N THR A 114 -1.26 -14.97 -17.13
CA THR A 114 -1.07 -16.37 -16.73
C THR A 114 -0.78 -17.29 -17.92
N GLY A 115 -0.91 -16.80 -19.14
CA GLY A 115 -0.86 -17.62 -20.37
C GLY A 115 0.26 -17.30 -21.34
N LEU A 116 1.09 -16.29 -21.06
CA LEU A 116 2.25 -15.95 -21.90
C LEU A 116 3.48 -16.74 -21.48
N ALA A 117 4.42 -16.92 -22.40
CA ALA A 117 5.71 -17.59 -22.14
C ALA A 117 6.44 -16.97 -20.93
N GLU A 118 6.22 -15.68 -20.66
CA GLU A 118 6.69 -14.98 -19.49
C GLU A 118 5.53 -14.40 -18.69
N GLN A 119 5.42 -14.82 -17.40
CA GLN A 119 4.39 -14.29 -16.52
C GLN A 119 4.67 -12.83 -16.17
N SER A 120 3.68 -11.98 -16.34
CA SER A 120 3.81 -10.54 -16.10
C SER A 120 2.74 -9.98 -15.17
N ILE A 121 3.09 -8.88 -14.51
CA ILE A 121 2.18 -8.00 -13.78
C ILE A 121 2.11 -6.70 -14.56
N ILE A 122 0.91 -6.28 -14.89
CA ILE A 122 0.67 -5.05 -15.65
C ILE A 122 -0.09 -4.08 -14.75
N LYS A 123 0.48 -2.88 -14.54
CA LYS A 123 -0.18 -1.78 -13.86
C LYS A 123 -0.61 -0.75 -14.88
N GLY A 124 -1.89 -0.43 -14.93
CA GLY A 124 -2.43 0.69 -15.68
C GLY A 124 -2.84 1.81 -14.72
N PHE A 125 -2.46 3.03 -15.05
CA PHE A 125 -2.69 4.21 -14.23
C PHE A 125 -3.73 5.14 -14.87
N ARG A 126 -4.30 6.02 -14.08
CA ARG A 126 -5.06 7.16 -14.56
C ARG A 126 -4.19 8.01 -15.50
N LYS A 127 -4.81 8.56 -16.54
CA LYS A 127 -4.16 9.43 -17.52
C LYS A 127 -3.25 10.48 -16.87
N GLY A 128 -1.99 10.54 -17.32
CA GLY A 128 -0.94 11.46 -16.84
C GLY A 128 -0.23 11.01 -15.56
N ARG A 129 -0.44 9.77 -15.07
CA ARG A 129 0.22 9.27 -13.86
C ARG A 129 1.25 8.16 -14.11
N GLY A 130 1.22 7.55 -15.28
CA GLY A 130 2.12 6.44 -15.61
C GLY A 130 3.57 6.84 -15.76
N SER A 131 3.85 8.00 -16.31
CA SER A 131 5.23 8.48 -16.55
C SER A 131 6.04 8.60 -15.26
N GLU A 132 5.45 9.13 -14.18
CA GLU A 132 6.11 9.23 -12.88
C GLU A 132 6.36 7.84 -12.26
N ALA A 133 5.39 6.94 -12.32
CA ALA A 133 5.53 5.57 -11.82
C ALA A 133 6.59 4.77 -12.58
N ILE A 134 6.65 4.91 -13.92
CA ILE A 134 7.70 4.29 -14.76
C ILE A 134 9.07 4.80 -14.35
N LYS A 135 9.23 6.12 -14.25
CA LYS A 135 10.48 6.77 -13.85
C LYS A 135 10.93 6.30 -12.46
N HIS A 136 10.05 6.30 -11.47
CA HIS A 136 10.35 5.83 -10.11
C HIS A 136 10.80 4.36 -10.12
N HIS A 137 10.13 3.52 -10.88
CA HIS A 137 10.51 2.11 -11.02
C HIS A 137 11.91 1.95 -11.63
N GLN A 138 12.25 2.71 -12.68
CA GLN A 138 13.56 2.70 -13.32
C GLN A 138 14.68 3.17 -12.37
N ILE A 139 14.42 4.23 -11.59
CA ILE A 139 15.37 4.72 -10.56
C ILE A 139 15.61 3.62 -9.52
N ALA A 140 14.55 2.99 -9.02
CA ALA A 140 14.65 1.92 -8.04
C ALA A 140 15.39 0.69 -8.59
N MET A 141 15.13 0.27 -9.84
CA MET A 141 15.85 -0.82 -10.47
C MET A 141 17.35 -0.55 -10.51
N LYS A 142 17.76 0.65 -10.94
CA LYS A 142 19.17 1.07 -11.01
C LYS A 142 19.83 1.04 -9.62
N ALA A 143 19.14 1.58 -8.59
CA ALA A 143 19.65 1.61 -7.22
C ALA A 143 19.80 0.21 -6.62
N CYS A 144 18.93 -0.74 -6.97
CA CYS A 144 18.94 -2.12 -6.47
C CYS A 144 19.79 -3.09 -7.32
N GLU A 145 20.41 -2.65 -8.40
CA GLU A 145 21.11 -3.53 -9.36
C GLU A 145 22.19 -4.41 -8.70
N LYS A 146 22.95 -3.85 -7.77
CA LYS A 146 24.05 -4.54 -7.07
C LYS A 146 23.70 -4.92 -5.62
N GLY A 147 22.49 -4.60 -5.17
CA GLY A 147 22.08 -4.78 -3.78
C GLY A 147 21.54 -6.17 -3.46
N VAL A 148 21.16 -6.36 -2.19
CA VAL A 148 20.46 -7.55 -1.70
C VAL A 148 19.02 -7.55 -2.17
N LEU A 149 18.35 -6.40 -2.14
CA LEU A 149 17.02 -6.22 -2.70
C LEU A 149 17.07 -6.13 -4.23
N ARG A 150 16.07 -6.69 -4.87
CA ARG A 150 15.83 -6.61 -6.30
C ARG A 150 14.50 -5.96 -6.57
N VAL A 151 14.40 -5.25 -7.67
CA VAL A 151 13.15 -4.70 -8.21
C VAL A 151 12.74 -5.54 -9.41
N PRO A 152 11.46 -5.83 -9.63
CA PRO A 152 11.02 -6.57 -10.81
C PRO A 152 11.49 -5.91 -12.11
N GLU A 153 11.96 -6.72 -13.04
CA GLU A 153 12.38 -6.28 -14.37
C GLU A 153 11.20 -5.68 -15.15
N LEU A 154 11.44 -4.55 -15.83
CA LEU A 154 10.48 -3.97 -16.76
C LEU A 154 10.49 -4.78 -18.06
N LEU A 155 9.32 -5.26 -18.48
CA LEU A 155 9.11 -5.97 -19.74
C LEU A 155 8.62 -5.04 -20.83
N ASP A 156 7.71 -4.11 -20.48
CA ASP A 156 7.12 -3.14 -21.39
C ASP A 156 6.60 -1.93 -20.60
N HIS A 157 6.58 -0.78 -21.21
CA HIS A 157 5.97 0.42 -20.63
C HIS A 157 5.64 1.44 -21.72
N ASP A 158 4.62 2.25 -21.47
CA ASP A 158 4.24 3.33 -22.37
C ASP A 158 3.67 4.49 -21.54
N SER A 159 4.40 5.60 -21.51
CA SER A 159 4.00 6.81 -20.80
C SER A 159 2.77 7.49 -21.43
N GLY A 160 2.55 7.32 -22.73
CA GLY A 160 1.37 7.85 -23.42
C GLY A 160 0.10 7.05 -23.12
N GLN A 161 0.25 5.76 -22.79
CA GLN A 161 -0.84 4.87 -22.40
C GLN A 161 -0.93 4.69 -20.88
N ASP A 162 -0.06 5.34 -20.13
CA ASP A 162 -0.04 5.30 -18.66
C ASP A 162 0.01 3.86 -18.10
N PHE A 163 0.89 3.01 -18.61
CA PHE A 163 1.05 1.66 -18.07
C PHE A 163 2.50 1.21 -17.97
N VAL A 164 2.70 0.20 -17.13
CA VAL A 164 3.95 -0.53 -16.97
C VAL A 164 3.67 -2.03 -16.84
N ALA A 165 4.44 -2.84 -17.56
CA ALA A 165 4.45 -4.29 -17.44
C ALA A 165 5.77 -4.75 -16.85
N MET A 166 5.71 -5.56 -15.82
CA MET A 166 6.86 -6.06 -15.06
C MET A 166 6.84 -7.58 -15.04
N LYS A 167 8.02 -8.17 -15.00
CA LYS A 167 8.16 -9.61 -14.77
C LYS A 167 7.57 -10.00 -13.43
N ARG A 168 6.67 -10.97 -13.43
CA ARG A 168 6.12 -11.50 -12.20
C ARG A 168 7.20 -12.23 -11.42
N GLN A 169 7.36 -11.87 -10.15
CA GLN A 169 8.31 -12.51 -9.26
C GLN A 169 7.63 -13.65 -8.49
N ALA A 170 8.37 -14.76 -8.35
CA ALA A 170 7.95 -15.84 -7.45
C ALA A 170 8.28 -15.47 -6.00
N GLY A 171 7.56 -16.06 -5.06
CA GLY A 171 7.78 -15.87 -3.64
C GLY A 171 6.52 -15.49 -2.88
N SER A 172 6.69 -15.28 -1.60
CA SER A 172 5.64 -14.85 -0.67
C SER A 172 6.15 -13.69 0.19
N ALA A 173 5.24 -12.97 0.81
CA ALA A 173 5.61 -11.99 1.83
C ALA A 173 6.44 -12.67 2.94
N PRO A 174 7.43 -11.99 3.51
CA PRO A 174 8.23 -12.54 4.60
C PRO A 174 7.35 -12.89 5.79
N ALA A 175 7.56 -14.07 6.36
CA ALA A 175 6.79 -14.49 7.52
C ALA A 175 7.16 -13.63 8.75
N ILE A 176 6.13 -13.19 9.48
CA ILE A 176 6.29 -12.44 10.73
C ILE A 176 6.29 -13.47 11.86
N ALA A 177 7.50 -13.96 12.19
CA ALA A 177 7.76 -14.94 13.22
C ALA A 177 9.18 -14.71 13.77
N ALA A 178 9.38 -14.97 15.04
CA ALA A 178 10.64 -14.64 15.73
C ALA A 178 11.86 -15.34 15.11
N GLU A 179 11.70 -16.54 14.56
CA GLU A 179 12.74 -17.30 13.87
C GLU A 179 13.20 -16.67 12.54
N ASN A 180 12.44 -15.73 11.98
CA ASN A 180 12.76 -15.08 10.70
C ASN A 180 13.54 -13.77 10.82
N THR A 181 14.11 -13.47 11.99
CA THR A 181 14.87 -12.23 12.26
C THR A 181 15.99 -12.00 11.24
N SER A 182 16.68 -13.06 10.78
CA SER A 182 17.73 -12.95 9.76
C SER A 182 17.21 -12.50 8.38
N THR A 183 16.02 -12.93 7.98
CA THR A 183 15.36 -12.46 6.76
C THR A 183 15.05 -10.97 6.87
N TRP A 184 14.52 -10.54 8.01
CA TRP A 184 14.22 -9.12 8.25
C TRP A 184 15.49 -8.27 8.33
N ALA A 185 16.59 -8.78 8.91
CA ALA A 185 17.90 -8.12 8.87
C ALA A 185 18.41 -7.96 7.42
N SER A 186 18.23 -8.96 6.58
CA SER A 186 18.59 -8.87 5.15
C SER A 186 17.76 -7.83 4.41
N ILE A 187 16.46 -7.71 4.74
CA ILE A 187 15.58 -6.66 4.20
C ILE A 187 16.07 -5.28 4.64
N GLY A 188 16.42 -5.09 5.91
CA GLY A 188 16.98 -3.84 6.43
C GLY A 188 18.29 -3.47 5.75
N THR A 189 19.21 -4.42 5.58
CA THR A 189 20.46 -4.22 4.84
C THR A 189 20.20 -3.83 3.39
N GLY A 190 19.22 -4.47 2.75
CA GLY A 190 18.83 -4.14 1.38
C GLY A 190 18.24 -2.75 1.24
N LEU A 191 17.40 -2.32 2.19
CA LEU A 191 16.85 -0.95 2.21
C LEU A 191 17.96 0.08 2.42
N ARG A 192 18.90 -0.17 3.34
CA ARG A 192 20.07 0.70 3.54
C ARG A 192 20.87 0.86 2.24
N ASN A 193 21.18 -0.25 1.57
CA ASN A 193 21.92 -0.22 0.33
C ASN A 193 21.18 0.57 -0.77
N PHE A 194 19.86 0.41 -0.84
CA PHE A 194 19.01 1.19 -1.74
C PHE A 194 19.09 2.69 -1.41
N GLN A 195 18.95 3.07 -0.15
CA GLN A 195 19.03 4.46 0.31
C GLN A 195 20.42 5.10 0.03
N ASP A 196 21.49 4.32 0.14
CA ASP A 196 22.86 4.78 -0.10
C ASP A 196 23.20 4.89 -1.60
N SER A 197 22.55 4.11 -2.45
CA SER A 197 22.87 3.98 -3.89
C SER A 197 21.91 4.77 -4.80
N CYS A 198 20.79 5.22 -4.29
CA CYS A 198 19.77 5.84 -5.11
C CYS A 198 20.13 7.29 -5.48
N ASP A 199 19.97 7.62 -6.77
CA ASP A 199 20.08 8.99 -7.25
C ASP A 199 18.83 9.79 -6.86
N LEU A 200 19.01 10.87 -6.11
CA LEU A 200 17.93 11.69 -5.59
C LEU A 200 17.52 12.83 -6.53
N THR A 201 18.32 13.14 -7.55
CA THR A 201 18.20 14.39 -8.35
C THR A 201 16.83 14.57 -8.98
N GLU A 202 16.16 13.48 -9.31
CA GLU A 202 14.86 13.52 -9.97
C GLU A 202 13.66 13.18 -9.07
N LEU A 203 13.92 13.01 -7.78
CA LEU A 203 12.88 12.68 -6.80
C LEU A 203 12.37 13.95 -6.10
N LYS A 204 11.07 13.99 -5.83
CA LYS A 204 10.46 15.05 -5.06
C LYS A 204 10.79 14.90 -3.59
N VAL A 205 10.99 16.01 -2.90
CA VAL A 205 11.13 16.03 -1.45
C VAL A 205 9.76 15.80 -0.80
N PHE A 206 9.75 14.98 0.24
CA PHE A 206 8.58 14.71 1.08
C PHE A 206 8.98 14.88 2.55
N SER A 207 8.40 15.87 3.19
CA SER A 207 8.73 16.29 4.56
C SER A 207 7.80 15.65 5.61
N SER A 208 8.14 15.84 6.89
CA SER A 208 7.23 15.51 8.00
C SER A 208 5.92 16.30 7.94
N GLY A 209 5.97 17.55 7.44
CA GLY A 209 4.77 18.36 7.18
C GLY A 209 3.87 17.76 6.10
N ASP A 210 4.46 17.20 5.03
CA ASP A 210 3.70 16.50 3.99
C ASP A 210 3.05 15.22 4.52
N GLU A 211 3.72 14.49 5.44
CA GLU A 211 3.14 13.32 6.10
C GLU A 211 1.91 13.72 6.96
N LEU A 212 2.00 14.82 7.70
CA LEU A 212 0.86 15.36 8.45
C LEU A 212 -0.29 15.79 7.51
N ALA A 213 0.02 16.41 6.38
CA ALA A 213 -0.98 16.78 5.37
C ALA A 213 -1.70 15.56 4.78
N VAL A 214 -1.01 14.42 4.63
CA VAL A 214 -1.64 13.15 4.23
C VAL A 214 -2.68 12.69 5.26
N LEU A 215 -2.39 12.82 6.57
CA LEU A 215 -3.34 12.49 7.63
C LEU A 215 -4.57 13.43 7.58
N ASP A 216 -4.36 14.72 7.41
CA ASP A 216 -5.42 15.72 7.34
C ASP A 216 -6.33 15.48 6.14
N GLU A 217 -5.76 15.17 4.99
CA GLU A 217 -6.50 14.83 3.77
C GLU A 217 -7.33 13.54 3.97
N LEU A 218 -6.77 12.52 4.61
CA LEU A 218 -7.50 11.29 4.89
C LEU A 218 -8.68 11.54 5.85
N ALA A 219 -8.45 12.29 6.94
CA ALA A 219 -9.51 12.68 7.87
C ALA A 219 -10.61 13.52 7.18
N HIS A 220 -10.22 14.44 6.29
CA HIS A 220 -11.16 15.22 5.50
C HIS A 220 -12.06 14.31 4.65
N ARG A 221 -11.50 13.33 3.96
CA ARG A 221 -12.27 12.34 3.16
C ARG A 221 -13.25 11.57 4.01
N PHE A 222 -12.85 11.14 5.21
CA PHE A 222 -13.75 10.45 6.15
C PHE A 222 -14.95 11.34 6.54
N ARG A 223 -14.68 12.63 6.83
CA ARG A 223 -15.77 13.59 7.15
C ARG A 223 -16.71 13.81 5.95
N LEU A 224 -16.21 13.90 4.73
CA LEU A 224 -17.03 14.01 3.52
C LEU A 224 -18.03 12.85 3.37
N CYS A 225 -17.64 11.65 3.81
CA CYS A 225 -18.51 10.48 3.81
C CYS A 225 -19.36 10.33 5.07
N SER A 226 -19.37 11.34 5.95
CA SER A 226 -20.03 11.26 7.26
C SER A 226 -19.52 10.08 8.12
N LEU A 227 -18.28 9.65 7.90
CA LEU A 227 -17.59 8.67 8.71
C LEU A 227 -16.98 9.40 9.92
N GLY A 228 -17.24 8.90 11.12
CA GLY A 228 -16.64 9.42 12.35
C GLY A 228 -15.14 9.14 12.39
N LEU A 229 -14.37 10.07 12.98
CA LEU A 229 -12.99 9.81 13.34
C LEU A 229 -12.93 9.11 14.70
N PRO A 230 -11.91 8.28 14.98
CA PRO A 230 -11.71 7.74 16.32
C PRO A 230 -11.64 8.85 17.38
N PRO A 231 -12.15 8.65 18.60
CA PRO A 231 -12.26 9.73 19.61
C PRO A 231 -10.96 10.47 19.90
N ALA A 232 -9.84 9.76 19.97
CA ALA A 232 -8.52 10.35 20.24
C ALA A 232 -7.77 10.82 18.97
N TRP A 233 -8.40 10.75 17.80
CA TRP A 233 -7.69 11.01 16.55
C TRP A 233 -7.20 12.47 16.44
N GLN A 234 -8.07 13.42 16.80
CA GLN A 234 -7.75 14.84 16.69
C GLN A 234 -6.62 15.25 17.66
N SER A 235 -6.72 14.86 18.93
CA SER A 235 -5.70 15.18 19.94
C SER A 235 -4.35 14.50 19.63
N GLY A 236 -4.39 13.29 19.08
CA GLY A 236 -3.18 12.61 18.60
C GLY A 236 -2.55 13.34 17.42
N ARG A 237 -3.36 13.83 16.46
CA ARG A 237 -2.87 14.63 15.33
C ARG A 237 -2.17 15.94 15.78
N GLU A 238 -2.74 16.63 16.78
CA GLU A 238 -2.14 17.83 17.38
C GLU A 238 -0.81 17.52 18.10
N SER A 239 -0.77 16.39 18.80
CA SER A 239 0.47 15.88 19.40
C SER A 239 1.55 15.60 18.36
N LEU A 240 1.20 14.98 17.23
CA LEU A 240 2.11 14.73 16.12
C LEU A 240 2.66 16.02 15.50
N GLU A 241 1.85 17.07 15.40
CA GLU A 241 2.33 18.40 14.94
C GLU A 241 3.38 19.00 15.89
N THR A 242 3.12 18.88 17.19
CA THR A 242 4.08 19.31 18.20
C THR A 242 5.39 18.52 18.14
N LEU A 243 5.31 17.21 17.89
CA LEU A 243 6.49 16.37 17.73
C LEU A 243 7.26 16.71 16.44
N ALA A 244 6.56 16.89 15.32
CA ALA A 244 7.15 17.23 14.04
C ALA A 244 8.03 18.50 14.13
N ALA A 245 7.56 19.52 14.88
CA ALA A 245 8.30 20.77 15.09
C ALA A 245 9.60 20.59 15.91
N ARG A 246 9.78 19.48 16.58
CA ARG A 246 10.92 19.15 17.45
C ARG A 246 11.82 18.06 16.92
N LEU A 247 11.53 17.53 15.73
CA LEU A 247 12.35 16.46 15.15
C LEU A 247 13.77 16.95 14.92
N PRO A 248 14.79 16.14 15.26
CA PRO A 248 16.16 16.46 14.94
C PRO A 248 16.36 16.51 13.41
N GLN A 249 17.40 17.19 12.98
CA GLN A 249 17.78 17.18 11.57
C GLN A 249 18.04 15.75 11.10
N THR A 250 17.74 15.51 9.85
CA THR A 250 17.83 14.20 9.25
C THR A 250 18.68 14.22 7.98
N ARG A 251 19.25 13.07 7.68
CA ARG A 251 19.74 12.75 6.34
C ARG A 251 18.53 12.46 5.44
N ILE A 252 18.43 13.16 4.32
CA ILE A 252 17.44 12.90 3.28
C ILE A 252 17.96 11.80 2.37
N THR A 253 17.15 10.79 2.12
CA THR A 253 17.45 9.63 1.27
C THR A 253 16.28 9.29 0.36
N ALA A 254 16.51 8.34 -0.55
CA ALA A 254 15.41 7.73 -1.29
C ALA A 254 14.53 6.91 -0.34
N THR A 255 13.22 7.12 -0.42
CA THR A 255 12.25 6.53 0.48
C THR A 255 11.09 5.97 -0.32
N HIS A 256 10.75 4.71 -0.07
CA HIS A 256 9.64 4.01 -0.72
C HIS A 256 8.28 4.61 -0.36
N ARG A 257 8.15 5.09 0.88
CA ARG A 257 7.00 5.81 1.43
C ARG A 257 5.74 4.98 1.71
N ASP A 258 5.61 3.81 1.13
CA ASP A 258 4.51 2.85 1.41
C ASP A 258 5.07 1.46 1.74
N LEU A 259 6.14 1.43 2.54
CA LEU A 259 6.86 0.21 2.85
C LEU A 259 6.12 -0.60 3.93
N HIS A 260 5.71 -1.82 3.59
CA HIS A 260 5.08 -2.77 4.50
C HIS A 260 5.40 -4.21 4.08
N ASP A 261 5.05 -5.18 4.92
CA ASP A 261 5.37 -6.59 4.73
C ASP A 261 5.01 -7.15 3.34
N SER A 262 3.86 -6.75 2.81
CA SER A 262 3.37 -7.25 1.50
C SER A 262 4.06 -6.60 0.29
N GLN A 263 4.94 -5.62 0.49
CA GLN A 263 5.79 -5.07 -0.58
C GLN A 263 7.06 -5.90 -0.82
N PHE A 264 7.31 -6.90 0.02
CA PHE A 264 8.43 -7.80 -0.17
C PHE A 264 7.99 -9.17 -0.65
N LEU A 265 8.81 -9.78 -1.52
CA LEU A 265 8.69 -11.19 -1.88
C LEU A 265 10.00 -11.91 -1.57
N VAL A 266 9.87 -13.00 -0.83
CA VAL A 266 10.99 -13.90 -0.47
C VAL A 266 10.85 -15.20 -1.25
N SER A 267 11.89 -15.58 -2.00
CA SER A 267 11.97 -16.84 -2.73
C SER A 267 13.38 -17.43 -2.57
N GLY A 268 13.56 -18.34 -1.62
CA GLY A 268 14.89 -18.81 -1.22
C GLY A 268 15.74 -17.65 -0.70
N HIS A 269 16.88 -17.39 -1.34
CA HIS A 269 17.77 -16.28 -0.98
C HIS A 269 17.48 -14.97 -1.73
N ARG A 270 16.46 -14.94 -2.57
CA ARG A 270 16.11 -13.76 -3.36
C ARG A 270 15.08 -12.93 -2.63
N LEU A 271 15.38 -11.65 -2.50
CA LEU A 271 14.49 -10.65 -1.92
C LEU A 271 14.09 -9.65 -3.01
N HIS A 272 12.80 -9.49 -3.23
CA HIS A 272 12.28 -8.47 -4.13
C HIS A 272 11.47 -7.45 -3.32
N VAL A 273 11.55 -6.20 -3.74
CA VAL A 273 10.71 -5.10 -3.26
C VAL A 273 9.86 -4.58 -4.42
N LEU A 274 8.60 -4.29 -4.13
CA LEU A 274 7.55 -3.96 -5.09
C LEU A 274 7.05 -2.54 -4.87
N ASP A 275 6.38 -1.98 -5.87
CA ASP A 275 5.48 -0.81 -5.77
C ASP A 275 6.16 0.52 -5.37
N PHE A 276 7.11 0.97 -6.17
CA PHE A 276 7.78 2.26 -6.02
C PHE A 276 6.96 3.47 -6.51
N ASP A 277 5.64 3.35 -6.66
CA ASP A 277 4.79 4.41 -7.21
C ASP A 277 4.91 5.74 -6.41
N LEU A 278 5.26 5.67 -5.11
CA LEU A 278 5.40 6.81 -4.21
C LEU A 278 6.85 7.18 -3.88
N LEU A 279 7.83 6.64 -4.62
CA LEU A 279 9.25 6.93 -4.38
C LEU A 279 9.52 8.44 -4.31
N CYS A 280 10.24 8.85 -3.28
CA CYS A 280 10.54 10.26 -3.03
C CYS A 280 11.88 10.43 -2.27
N GLN A 281 12.29 11.67 -2.05
CA GLN A 281 13.34 12.02 -1.10
C GLN A 281 12.70 12.33 0.25
N ALA A 282 13.04 11.60 1.29
CA ALA A 282 12.51 11.84 2.64
C ALA A 282 13.50 11.44 3.73
N ASP A 283 13.05 11.57 4.97
CA ASP A 283 13.74 11.10 6.15
C ASP A 283 13.98 9.58 6.10
N THR A 284 15.21 9.15 6.41
CA THR A 284 15.60 7.74 6.50
C THR A 284 14.68 6.89 7.38
N ALA A 285 14.09 7.49 8.42
CA ALA A 285 13.22 6.80 9.38
C ALA A 285 11.80 6.55 8.88
N LEU A 286 11.35 7.20 7.79
CA LEU A 286 9.96 7.11 7.32
C LEU A 286 9.58 5.68 6.94
N ASP A 287 10.37 5.02 6.10
CA ASP A 287 10.09 3.64 5.68
C ASP A 287 10.15 2.65 6.84
N ALA A 288 11.08 2.88 7.79
CA ALA A 288 11.18 2.07 8.99
C ALA A 288 9.93 2.23 9.86
N GLY A 289 9.46 3.44 10.10
CA GLY A 289 8.24 3.72 10.85
C GLY A 289 7.01 3.08 10.21
N ASN A 290 6.86 3.20 8.89
CA ASN A 290 5.79 2.52 8.14
C ASN A 290 5.82 1.01 8.34
N LEU A 291 6.98 0.39 8.12
CA LEU A 291 7.12 -1.06 8.23
C LEU A 291 6.81 -1.56 9.63
N LEU A 292 7.41 -0.95 10.66
CA LEU A 292 7.19 -1.38 12.05
C LEU A 292 5.73 -1.27 12.48
N ALA A 293 5.04 -0.20 12.10
CA ALA A 293 3.61 -0.05 12.38
C ALA A 293 2.78 -1.14 11.69
N HIS A 294 3.12 -1.50 10.46
CA HIS A 294 2.44 -2.60 9.75
C HIS A 294 2.74 -3.97 10.36
N LEU A 295 3.95 -4.23 10.86
CA LEU A 295 4.26 -5.48 11.57
C LEU A 295 3.38 -5.63 12.83
N VAL A 296 3.25 -4.56 13.62
CA VAL A 296 2.35 -4.55 14.79
C VAL A 296 0.89 -4.77 14.38
N LEU A 297 0.44 -4.12 13.31
CA LEU A 297 -0.90 -4.34 12.77
C LEU A 297 -1.15 -5.81 12.41
N ARG A 298 -0.17 -6.50 11.83
CA ARG A 298 -0.29 -7.93 11.50
C ARG A 298 -0.46 -8.80 12.76
N ASP A 299 0.26 -8.52 13.83
CA ASP A 299 0.07 -9.24 15.10
C ASP A 299 -1.34 -8.98 15.67
N LEU A 300 -1.82 -7.74 15.65
CA LEU A 300 -3.19 -7.40 16.04
C LEU A 300 -4.26 -8.13 15.22
N GLN A 301 -4.05 -8.25 13.92
CA GLN A 301 -4.98 -8.94 13.03
C GLN A 301 -4.99 -10.45 13.22
N ARG A 302 -3.84 -11.06 13.60
CA ARG A 302 -3.72 -12.51 13.81
C ARG A 302 -4.26 -12.93 15.17
N CYS A 303 -3.89 -12.22 16.20
CA CYS A 303 -4.28 -12.53 17.57
C CYS A 303 -4.30 -11.28 18.45
N PRO A 304 -5.47 -10.62 18.62
CA PRO A 304 -5.57 -9.38 19.39
C PRO A 304 -5.12 -9.48 20.86
N LYS A 305 -4.99 -10.71 21.38
CA LYS A 305 -4.56 -10.98 22.78
C LYS A 305 -3.13 -11.52 22.87
N SER A 306 -2.41 -11.66 21.74
CA SER A 306 -1.03 -12.14 21.77
C SER A 306 -0.06 -11.03 22.21
N SER A 307 1.08 -11.45 22.71
CA SER A 307 2.23 -10.55 22.85
C SER A 307 2.73 -10.16 21.46
N PHE A 308 3.16 -8.92 21.27
CA PHE A 308 3.76 -8.42 20.02
C PHE A 308 5.18 -8.96 19.79
N TYR A 309 5.49 -10.14 20.32
CA TYR A 309 6.84 -10.71 20.31
C TYR A 309 7.37 -10.94 18.89
N SER A 310 6.52 -11.45 18.00
CA SER A 310 6.94 -11.74 16.62
C SER A 310 7.20 -10.48 15.81
N SER A 311 6.33 -9.46 15.90
CA SER A 311 6.54 -8.18 15.23
C SER A 311 7.74 -7.44 15.80
N GLN A 312 7.93 -7.49 17.12
CA GLN A 312 9.09 -6.88 17.77
C GLN A 312 10.39 -7.53 17.33
N ALA A 313 10.49 -8.87 17.36
CA ALA A 313 11.70 -9.58 16.93
C ALA A 313 12.04 -9.32 15.45
N CYS A 314 11.02 -9.33 14.57
CA CYS A 314 11.20 -8.99 13.16
C CYS A 314 11.63 -7.53 12.98
N GLY A 315 11.04 -6.60 13.71
CA GLY A 315 11.37 -5.18 13.71
C GLY A 315 12.80 -4.91 14.14
N GLU A 316 13.27 -5.54 15.24
CA GLU A 316 14.66 -5.43 15.70
C GLU A 316 15.65 -6.02 14.68
N GLY A 317 15.31 -7.16 14.06
CA GLY A 317 16.09 -7.70 12.95
C GLY A 317 16.23 -6.72 11.80
N PHE A 318 15.12 -6.14 11.35
CA PHE A 318 15.11 -5.13 10.30
C PHE A 318 15.95 -3.91 10.67
N LEU A 319 15.77 -3.34 11.87
CA LEU A 319 16.50 -2.16 12.33
C LEU A 319 18.01 -2.43 12.48
N SER A 320 18.39 -3.65 12.89
CA SER A 320 19.79 -4.07 12.93
C SER A 320 20.41 -4.07 11.52
N GLY A 321 19.70 -4.62 10.52
CA GLY A 321 20.15 -4.61 9.13
C GLY A 321 20.19 -3.21 8.50
N LEU A 322 19.23 -2.35 8.86
CA LEU A 322 19.19 -0.96 8.43
C LEU A 322 20.34 -0.14 9.02
N ASP A 323 20.95 -0.61 10.11
CA ASP A 323 22.02 0.08 10.83
C ASP A 323 21.58 1.45 11.36
N ARG A 324 20.52 1.44 12.15
CA ARG A 324 19.85 2.64 12.71
C ARG A 324 20.81 3.58 13.45
N HIS A 325 21.91 3.06 13.97
CA HIS A 325 22.89 3.85 14.73
C HIS A 325 23.78 4.76 13.87
N ARG A 326 23.74 4.62 12.55
CA ARG A 326 24.45 5.50 11.62
C ARG A 326 23.87 6.91 11.55
N ASP A 327 22.63 7.08 11.99
CA ASP A 327 21.87 8.32 11.84
C ASP A 327 21.52 8.85 13.24
N GLU A 328 22.25 9.85 13.68
CA GLU A 328 22.01 10.51 14.96
C GLU A 328 20.60 11.06 15.03
N GLY A 329 19.91 10.85 16.16
CA GLY A 329 18.51 11.25 16.32
C GLY A 329 17.51 10.41 15.52
N PHE A 330 17.87 9.21 15.04
CA PHE A 330 16.99 8.31 14.31
C PHE A 330 15.77 7.88 15.15
N GLU A 331 15.94 7.53 16.41
CA GLU A 331 14.87 6.99 17.26
C GLU A 331 13.67 7.95 17.47
N PRO A 332 13.85 9.25 17.76
CA PRO A 332 12.74 10.20 17.82
C PRO A 332 11.98 10.31 16.50
N ARG A 333 12.69 10.27 15.36
CA ARG A 333 12.10 10.33 14.04
C ARG A 333 11.35 9.03 13.70
N LEU A 334 11.94 7.87 14.03
CA LEU A 334 11.28 6.57 13.90
C LEU A 334 9.96 6.53 14.66
N SER A 335 9.98 6.98 15.93
CA SER A 335 8.78 7.03 16.76
C SER A 335 7.70 7.94 16.17
N PHE A 336 8.08 9.09 15.60
CA PHE A 336 7.18 9.99 14.90
C PHE A 336 6.52 9.32 13.69
N TYR A 337 7.31 8.73 12.77
CA TYR A 337 6.76 8.09 11.57
C TYR A 337 5.96 6.82 11.88
N GLN A 338 6.32 6.08 12.92
CA GLN A 338 5.52 4.98 13.39
C GLN A 338 4.16 5.45 13.92
N ALA A 339 4.15 6.54 14.69
CA ALA A 339 2.92 7.12 15.22
C ALA A 339 2.03 7.71 14.11
N THR A 340 2.60 8.41 13.10
CA THR A 340 1.82 8.88 11.94
C THR A 340 1.20 7.72 11.16
N THR A 341 1.93 6.62 11.02
CA THR A 341 1.42 5.42 10.37
C THR A 341 0.30 4.78 11.16
N PHE A 342 0.43 4.63 12.48
CA PHE A 342 -0.69 4.14 13.31
C PHE A 342 -1.92 5.04 13.20
N HIS A 343 -1.73 6.34 13.17
CA HIS A 343 -2.81 7.31 12.97
C HIS A 343 -3.55 7.07 11.64
N ARG A 344 -2.80 6.86 10.56
CA ARG A 344 -3.35 6.51 9.24
C ARG A 344 -4.07 5.17 9.26
N LEU A 345 -3.46 4.14 9.87
CA LEU A 345 -4.03 2.79 9.95
C LEU A 345 -5.32 2.75 10.76
N ALA A 346 -5.43 3.56 11.81
CA ALA A 346 -6.67 3.66 12.61
C ALA A 346 -7.90 4.16 11.81
N LEU A 347 -7.68 4.81 10.67
CA LEU A 347 -8.76 5.18 9.74
C LEU A 347 -9.00 4.13 8.65
N LEU A 348 -8.03 3.25 8.39
CA LEU A 348 -8.10 2.30 7.28
C LEU A 348 -8.57 0.91 7.74
N TYR A 349 -8.47 0.61 9.03
CA TYR A 349 -8.78 -0.68 9.65
C TYR A 349 -9.67 -0.57 10.88
#